data_de59151daa455a93509dec30593705ca
#
_entry.id   de59151daa455a93509dec30593705ca
#
_cell.length_a   1.000
_cell.length_b   1.000
_cell.length_c   1.000
_cell.angle_alpha   90.00
_cell.angle_beta   90.00
_cell.angle_gamma   90.00
#
_symmetry.space_group_name_H-M   'P 1'
#
loop_
_entity.id
_entity.type
_entity.pdbx_description
1 polymer ?
#
loop_
_entity_poly.entity_id
_entity_poly.type
_entity_poly.pdbx_seq_one_letter_code
_entity_poly.pdbx_strand_id
1 'polypeptide(L)'
;MKPIRIFLLILIIIGLIAIATQKLWVPVLVDEIISYENRNNPIVVLPEIQPNMSLKEGRQCYTYSHEATTEAPYTVNEVIDISINNKKIVGTKKGTQSGPDMTNGYTGTLVGTLDKNTINAIFSYTVEGSHNQEKEIYRTNKTGLEKLRYQLIDQGGMLVPDTTKEFQIFNYYRVGCTASN
;
A
#
# COMPACT_ATOMS: atom_id res chain seq x y z
N MET A 1 -19.06 -63.92 18.45
CA MET A 1 -18.77 -62.80 17.52
C MET A 1 -17.26 -62.74 17.33
N LYS A 2 -16.77 -62.74 16.07
CA LYS A 2 -15.32 -62.74 15.81
C LYS A 2 -14.69 -61.44 16.30
N PRO A 3 -13.57 -61.44 17.07
CA PRO A 3 -12.97 -60.28 17.67
C PRO A 3 -12.62 -59.16 16.72
N ILE A 4 -12.38 -59.48 15.42
CA ILE A 4 -12.10 -58.55 14.33
C ILE A 4 -13.24 -57.57 14.11
N ARG A 5 -14.52 -58.00 14.23
CA ARG A 5 -15.68 -57.12 13.96
C ARG A 5 -15.85 -56.07 15.07
N ILE A 6 -15.52 -56.41 16.30
CA ILE A 6 -15.57 -55.49 17.44
C ILE A 6 -14.49 -54.40 17.29
N PHE A 7 -13.28 -54.81 16.86
CA PHE A 7 -12.17 -53.88 16.65
C PHE A 7 -12.44 -52.87 15.53
N LEU A 8 -13.06 -53.35 14.42
CA LEU A 8 -13.45 -52.48 13.30
C LEU A 8 -14.54 -51.46 13.69
N LEU A 9 -15.49 -51.86 14.52
CA LEU A 9 -16.53 -50.98 15.03
C LEU A 9 -15.96 -49.89 15.95
N ILE A 10 -14.98 -50.20 16.79
CA ILE A 10 -14.32 -49.23 17.67
C ILE A 10 -13.55 -48.19 16.82
N LEU A 11 -12.83 -48.60 15.78
CA LEU A 11 -12.12 -47.67 14.90
C LEU A 11 -13.04 -46.71 14.16
N ILE A 12 -14.19 -47.17 13.73
CA ILE A 12 -15.21 -46.33 13.07
C ILE A 12 -15.76 -45.27 14.05
N ILE A 13 -16.03 -45.68 15.31
CA ILE A 13 -16.55 -44.76 16.33
C ILE A 13 -15.50 -43.69 16.66
N ILE A 14 -14.23 -44.07 16.83
CA ILE A 14 -13.12 -43.12 17.09
C ILE A 14 -12.97 -42.15 15.91
N GLY A 15 -13.06 -42.63 14.67
CA GLY A 15 -13.00 -41.79 13.48
C GLY A 15 -14.16 -40.77 13.41
N LEU A 16 -15.38 -41.19 13.76
CA LEU A 16 -16.54 -40.28 13.78
C LEU A 16 -16.46 -39.25 14.90
N ILE A 17 -15.92 -39.61 16.06
CA ILE A 17 -15.68 -38.66 17.17
C ILE A 17 -14.61 -37.61 16.76
N ALA A 18 -13.54 -38.05 16.08
CA ALA A 18 -12.50 -37.12 15.61
C ALA A 18 -13.02 -36.09 14.60
N ILE A 19 -13.91 -36.52 13.68
CA ILE A 19 -14.55 -35.60 12.70
C ILE A 19 -15.52 -34.65 13.39
N ALA A 20 -16.28 -35.12 14.37
CA ALA A 20 -17.22 -34.27 15.12
C ALA A 20 -16.50 -33.22 15.98
N THR A 21 -15.35 -33.55 16.57
CA THR A 21 -14.56 -32.61 17.36
C THR A 21 -13.85 -31.56 16.49
N GLN A 22 -13.41 -31.92 15.26
CA GLN A 22 -12.82 -30.94 14.35
C GLN A 22 -13.83 -29.86 13.93
N LYS A 23 -15.11 -30.21 13.73
CA LYS A 23 -16.14 -29.23 13.39
C LYS A 23 -16.52 -28.29 14.53
N LEU A 24 -16.30 -28.70 15.77
CA LEU A 24 -16.58 -27.89 16.97
C LEU A 24 -15.44 -26.94 17.36
N TRP A 25 -14.19 -27.27 16.99
CA TRP A 25 -13.02 -26.48 17.38
C TRP A 25 -12.62 -25.40 16.39
N VAL A 26 -12.85 -25.62 15.09
CA VAL A 26 -12.46 -24.65 14.05
C VAL A 26 -13.17 -23.30 14.18
N PRO A 27 -14.49 -23.21 14.41
CA PRO A 27 -15.16 -21.92 14.56
C PRO A 27 -14.73 -21.16 15.81
N VAL A 28 -14.51 -21.86 16.93
CA VAL A 28 -14.12 -21.24 18.22
C VAL A 28 -12.70 -20.66 18.13
N LEU A 29 -11.77 -21.36 17.48
CA LEU A 29 -10.40 -20.86 17.29
C LEU A 29 -10.35 -19.66 16.35
N VAL A 30 -11.16 -19.65 15.31
CA VAL A 30 -11.23 -18.50 14.36
C VAL A 30 -11.82 -17.27 15.04
N ASP A 31 -12.89 -17.43 15.82
CA ASP A 31 -13.50 -16.31 16.56
C ASP A 31 -12.59 -15.78 17.67
N GLU A 32 -11.82 -16.66 18.33
CA GLU A 32 -10.88 -16.26 19.39
C GLU A 32 -9.63 -15.57 18.81
N ILE A 33 -9.12 -16.02 17.68
CA ILE A 33 -8.02 -15.37 16.97
C ILE A 33 -8.47 -13.99 16.47
N ILE A 34 -9.66 -13.87 15.88
CA ILE A 34 -10.21 -12.59 15.40
C ILE A 34 -10.43 -11.64 16.58
N SER A 35 -10.88 -12.15 17.75
CA SER A 35 -11.07 -11.31 18.93
C SER A 35 -9.78 -10.86 19.59
N TYR A 36 -8.69 -11.64 19.47
CA TYR A 36 -7.38 -11.31 20.02
C TYR A 36 -6.64 -10.29 19.15
N GLU A 37 -6.70 -10.41 17.84
CA GLU A 37 -6.17 -9.42 16.89
C GLU A 37 -6.88 -8.06 17.01
N ASN A 38 -8.19 -8.07 17.29
CA ASN A 38 -8.97 -6.85 17.42
C ASN A 38 -8.67 -6.06 18.72
N ARG A 39 -7.95 -6.64 19.71
CA ARG A 39 -7.56 -5.93 20.94
C ARG A 39 -6.22 -5.21 20.85
N ASN A 40 -5.29 -5.68 20.03
CA ASN A 40 -3.92 -5.19 20.01
C ASN A 40 -3.48 -4.56 18.69
N ASN A 41 -4.21 -4.79 17.62
CA ASN A 41 -4.07 -4.07 16.36
C ASN A 41 -5.48 -3.67 15.91
N PRO A 42 -5.81 -2.39 15.80
CA PRO A 42 -7.03 -2.02 15.11
C PRO A 42 -6.90 -2.63 13.72
N ILE A 43 -7.76 -3.59 13.39
CA ILE A 43 -7.92 -4.03 12.00
C ILE A 43 -8.15 -2.73 11.26
N VAL A 44 -7.17 -2.30 10.49
CA VAL A 44 -7.41 -1.32 9.44
C VAL A 44 -8.37 -2.03 8.51
N VAL A 45 -9.67 -1.85 8.79
CA VAL A 45 -10.72 -2.19 7.83
C VAL A 45 -10.31 -1.41 6.61
N LEU A 46 -9.69 -2.11 5.65
CA LEU A 46 -9.40 -1.52 4.35
C LEU A 46 -10.70 -0.88 3.92
N PRO A 47 -10.78 0.45 3.79
CA PRO A 47 -12.03 1.09 3.46
C PRO A 47 -12.52 0.38 2.21
N GLU A 48 -13.74 -0.14 2.31
CA GLU A 48 -14.46 -0.78 1.21
C GLU A 48 -14.11 -0.06 -0.08
N ILE A 49 -13.62 -0.80 -1.08
CA ILE A 49 -13.17 -0.25 -2.37
C ILE A 49 -14.35 0.52 -2.94
N GLN A 50 -14.41 1.79 -2.61
CA GLN A 50 -15.51 2.66 -3.02
C GLN A 50 -15.43 2.85 -4.53
N PRO A 51 -16.55 2.74 -5.26
CA PRO A 51 -16.54 2.77 -6.70
C PRO A 51 -15.89 4.07 -7.20
N ASN A 52 -14.78 3.88 -7.88
CA ASN A 52 -14.14 4.72 -8.88
C ASN A 52 -14.48 6.22 -8.88
N MET A 53 -13.69 7.02 -8.20
CA MET A 53 -13.46 8.36 -8.74
C MET A 53 -12.40 8.23 -9.83
N SER A 54 -12.86 8.13 -11.07
CA SER A 54 -12.01 8.29 -12.24
C SER A 54 -11.27 9.62 -12.11
N LEU A 55 -9.94 9.60 -12.20
CA LEU A 55 -9.15 10.83 -12.31
C LEU A 55 -9.65 11.59 -13.54
N LYS A 56 -9.97 12.88 -13.34
CA LYS A 56 -10.39 13.74 -14.44
C LYS A 56 -9.19 14.10 -15.29
N GLU A 57 -9.42 14.26 -16.59
CA GLU A 57 -8.45 14.88 -17.50
C GLU A 57 -8.07 16.28 -17.01
N GLY A 58 -6.83 16.70 -17.30
CA GLY A 58 -6.31 18.01 -16.96
C GLY A 58 -5.33 18.00 -15.78
N ARG A 59 -4.99 19.20 -15.30
CA ARG A 59 -4.01 19.42 -14.22
C ARG A 59 -4.61 19.11 -12.86
N GLN A 60 -3.86 18.40 -12.03
CA GLN A 60 -4.26 18.00 -10.67
C GLN A 60 -3.06 18.07 -9.74
N CYS A 61 -3.30 18.55 -8.52
CA CYS A 61 -2.26 18.75 -7.51
C CYS A 61 -2.61 18.01 -6.24
N TYR A 62 -1.56 17.46 -5.60
CA TYR A 62 -1.70 16.66 -4.38
C TYR A 62 -0.57 16.98 -3.41
N THR A 63 -0.85 16.82 -2.13
CA THR A 63 0.15 16.99 -1.07
C THR A 63 0.11 15.81 -0.09
N TYR A 64 1.28 15.46 0.40
CA TYR A 64 1.50 14.53 1.51
C TYR A 64 2.34 15.22 2.57
N SER A 65 1.99 15.03 3.83
CA SER A 65 2.77 15.51 4.97
C SER A 65 2.93 14.41 6.01
N HIS A 66 4.11 14.29 6.55
CA HIS A 66 4.43 13.49 7.72
C HIS A 66 5.12 14.38 8.75
N GLU A 67 4.53 14.49 9.93
CA GLU A 67 5.11 15.23 11.04
C GLU A 67 6.01 14.34 11.88
N ALA A 68 7.06 14.92 12.45
CA ALA A 68 7.97 14.19 13.32
C ALA A 68 7.25 13.59 14.53
N THR A 69 7.55 12.34 14.82
CA THR A 69 7.10 11.63 16.02
C THR A 69 8.31 11.11 16.80
N THR A 70 8.09 10.58 18.00
CA THR A 70 9.17 9.94 18.78
C THR A 70 9.78 8.75 18.06
N GLU A 71 8.97 8.00 17.32
CA GLU A 71 9.39 6.80 16.57
C GLU A 71 9.97 7.13 15.21
N ALA A 72 9.52 8.24 14.61
CA ALA A 72 9.97 8.73 13.32
C ALA A 72 10.34 10.23 13.44
N PRO A 73 11.56 10.55 13.90
CA PRO A 73 11.95 11.92 14.25
C PRO A 73 12.31 12.77 13.03
N TYR A 74 11.48 12.71 12.00
CA TYR A 74 11.66 13.48 10.76
C TYR A 74 10.32 14.01 10.25
N THR A 75 10.35 15.11 9.52
CA THR A 75 9.21 15.62 8.77
C THR A 75 9.44 15.39 7.29
N VAL A 76 8.35 15.12 6.56
CA VAL A 76 8.36 15.04 5.10
C VAL A 76 7.16 15.79 4.57
N ASN A 77 7.39 16.67 3.58
CA ASN A 77 6.32 17.31 2.83
C ASN A 77 6.56 17.07 1.35
N GLU A 78 5.60 16.51 0.65
CA GLU A 78 5.67 16.25 -0.78
C GLU A 78 4.52 16.94 -1.51
N VAL A 79 4.79 17.45 -2.69
CA VAL A 79 3.81 18.01 -3.61
C VAL A 79 3.94 17.34 -4.95
N ILE A 80 2.82 16.85 -5.48
CA ILE A 80 2.70 16.28 -6.82
C ILE A 80 1.82 17.21 -7.64
N ASP A 81 2.31 17.59 -8.82
CA ASP A 81 1.59 18.38 -9.82
C ASP A 81 1.63 17.64 -11.15
N ILE A 82 0.52 17.07 -11.55
CA ILE A 82 0.41 16.23 -12.74
C ILE A 82 -0.67 16.74 -13.70
N SER A 83 -0.42 16.53 -14.98
CA SER A 83 -1.42 16.66 -16.04
C SER A 83 -1.76 15.29 -16.60
N ILE A 84 -3.04 15.02 -16.75
CA ILE A 84 -3.58 13.77 -17.30
C ILE A 84 -4.18 14.09 -18.66
N ASN A 85 -3.72 13.39 -19.70
CA ASN A 85 -4.25 13.51 -21.05
C ASN A 85 -4.23 12.14 -21.73
N ASN A 86 -5.38 11.62 -22.14
CA ASN A 86 -5.53 10.31 -22.77
C ASN A 86 -4.81 9.21 -22.00
N LYS A 87 -5.03 9.14 -20.68
CA LYS A 87 -4.37 8.21 -19.76
C LYS A 87 -2.84 8.38 -19.61
N LYS A 88 -2.23 9.31 -20.30
CA LYS A 88 -0.82 9.69 -20.08
C LYS A 88 -0.73 10.68 -18.94
N ILE A 89 0.28 10.51 -18.12
CA ILE A 89 0.56 11.36 -16.98
C ILE A 89 1.94 11.97 -17.16
N VAL A 90 2.00 13.28 -17.04
CA VAL A 90 3.24 14.05 -17.03
C VAL A 90 3.14 15.10 -15.94
N GLY A 91 4.20 15.29 -15.17
CA GLY A 91 4.19 16.29 -14.12
C GLY A 91 5.49 16.36 -13.35
N THR A 92 5.40 16.94 -12.16
CA THR A 92 6.53 17.09 -11.24
C THR A 92 6.17 16.60 -9.86
N LYS A 93 7.18 16.16 -9.13
CA LYS A 93 7.11 15.87 -7.71
C LYS A 93 8.26 16.57 -7.00
N LYS A 94 7.93 17.26 -5.90
CA LYS A 94 8.90 17.92 -5.03
C LYS A 94 8.69 17.40 -3.62
N GLY A 95 9.80 17.14 -2.91
CA GLY A 95 9.78 16.79 -1.51
C GLY A 95 10.73 17.65 -0.72
N THR A 96 10.36 18.01 0.50
CA THR A 96 11.24 18.57 1.51
C THR A 96 11.29 17.62 2.70
N GLN A 97 12.48 17.44 3.26
CA GLN A 97 12.71 16.55 4.38
C GLN A 97 13.51 17.31 5.45
N SER A 98 13.21 17.05 6.71
CA SER A 98 13.92 17.65 7.85
C SER A 98 13.99 16.64 8.98
N GLY A 99 15.17 16.46 9.54
CA GLY A 99 15.43 15.52 10.62
C GLY A 99 16.90 15.09 10.65
N PRO A 100 17.29 14.26 11.62
CA PRO A 100 18.63 13.69 11.69
C PRO A 100 18.94 12.90 10.40
N ASP A 101 20.13 13.12 9.84
CA ASP A 101 20.65 12.39 8.67
C ASP A 101 19.76 12.43 7.41
N MET A 102 18.91 13.47 7.30
CA MET A 102 18.03 13.67 6.16
C MET A 102 18.60 14.68 5.17
N THR A 103 18.39 14.44 3.88
CA THR A 103 18.67 15.41 2.82
C THR A 103 17.63 16.53 2.84
N ASN A 104 18.00 17.73 2.40
CA ASN A 104 17.10 18.89 2.42
C ASN A 104 15.86 18.76 1.52
N GLY A 105 15.87 17.81 0.59
CA GLY A 105 14.76 17.57 -0.29
C GLY A 105 15.18 17.16 -1.69
N TYR A 106 14.20 16.97 -2.54
CA TYR A 106 14.37 16.55 -3.92
C TYR A 106 13.31 17.18 -4.83
N THR A 107 13.61 17.24 -6.10
CA THR A 107 12.66 17.62 -7.14
C THR A 107 12.90 16.78 -8.38
N GLY A 108 11.84 16.45 -9.10
CA GLY A 108 11.95 15.65 -10.29
C GLY A 108 10.69 15.64 -11.14
N THR A 109 10.77 14.91 -12.24
CA THR A 109 9.67 14.72 -13.19
C THR A 109 8.98 13.38 -12.94
N LEU A 110 7.67 13.37 -13.10
CA LEU A 110 6.83 12.19 -12.99
C LEU A 110 6.20 11.93 -14.38
N VAL A 111 6.51 10.79 -14.98
CA VAL A 111 5.95 10.38 -16.28
C VAL A 111 5.38 8.98 -16.16
N GLY A 112 4.14 8.80 -16.62
CA GLY A 112 3.48 7.51 -16.45
C GLY A 112 2.19 7.35 -17.22
N THR A 113 1.44 6.34 -16.81
CA THR A 113 0.14 5.98 -17.39
C THR A 113 -0.88 5.71 -16.30
N LEU A 114 -2.13 6.01 -16.60
CA LEU A 114 -3.30 5.66 -15.82
C LEU A 114 -3.99 4.44 -16.42
N ASP A 115 -4.06 3.35 -15.68
CA ASP A 115 -4.88 2.20 -16.01
C ASP A 115 -5.97 2.03 -14.96
N LYS A 116 -7.23 2.22 -15.38
CA LYS A 116 -8.41 2.26 -14.48
C LYS A 116 -8.21 3.30 -13.37
N ASN A 117 -7.87 2.87 -12.18
CA ASN A 117 -7.63 3.70 -10.99
C ASN A 117 -6.18 3.61 -10.48
N THR A 118 -5.27 3.04 -11.28
CA THR A 118 -3.87 2.88 -10.90
C THR A 118 -2.98 3.69 -11.84
N ILE A 119 -2.13 4.50 -11.25
CA ILE A 119 -1.04 5.22 -11.93
C ILE A 119 0.23 4.40 -11.76
N ASN A 120 0.86 4.06 -12.88
CA ASN A 120 2.22 3.53 -12.92
C ASN A 120 3.11 4.61 -13.52
N ALA A 121 4.03 5.14 -12.73
CA ALA A 121 4.89 6.25 -13.15
C ALA A 121 6.36 5.98 -12.87
N ILE A 122 7.24 6.64 -13.64
CA ILE A 122 8.66 6.76 -13.37
C ILE A 122 8.88 8.15 -12.81
N PHE A 123 9.45 8.22 -11.63
CA PHE A 123 9.92 9.44 -11.00
C PHE A 123 11.42 9.56 -11.23
N SER A 124 11.82 10.56 -12.02
CA SER A 124 13.23 10.88 -12.30
C SER A 124 13.60 12.15 -11.53
N TYR A 125 14.53 12.06 -10.61
CA TYR A 125 14.84 13.14 -9.68
C TYR A 125 16.34 13.28 -9.42
N THR A 126 16.71 14.43 -8.90
CA THR A 126 18.07 14.71 -8.44
C THR A 126 18.05 14.97 -6.95
N VAL A 127 18.93 14.30 -6.23
CA VAL A 127 19.23 14.53 -4.81
C VAL A 127 20.74 14.56 -4.62
N GLU A 128 21.25 15.60 -3.98
CA GLU A 128 22.69 15.79 -3.74
C GLU A 128 23.58 15.63 -4.99
N GLY A 129 23.09 16.09 -6.12
CA GLY A 129 23.78 15.99 -7.41
C GLY A 129 23.70 14.63 -8.11
N SER A 130 23.14 13.61 -7.45
CA SER A 130 22.93 12.29 -8.04
C SER A 130 21.58 12.20 -8.74
N HIS A 131 21.60 11.68 -9.98
CA HIS A 131 20.38 11.40 -10.73
C HIS A 131 19.86 10.01 -10.40
N ASN A 132 18.58 9.94 -10.03
CA ASN A 132 17.93 8.70 -9.63
C ASN A 132 16.62 8.52 -10.41
N GLN A 133 16.23 7.26 -10.57
CA GLN A 133 14.93 6.89 -11.13
C GLN A 133 14.26 5.84 -10.23
N GLU A 134 12.97 6.06 -9.99
CA GLU A 134 12.15 5.16 -9.18
C GLU A 134 10.82 4.91 -9.89
N LYS A 135 10.42 3.65 -10.00
CA LYS A 135 9.06 3.30 -10.43
C LYS A 135 8.12 3.43 -9.25
N GLU A 136 7.13 4.29 -9.38
CA GLU A 136 6.12 4.56 -8.36
C GLU A 136 4.74 4.07 -8.79
N ILE A 137 4.00 3.53 -7.84
CA ILE A 137 2.63 3.05 -8.05
C ILE A 137 1.70 3.87 -7.15
N TYR A 138 0.68 4.47 -7.77
CA TYR A 138 -0.37 5.18 -7.04
C TYR A 138 -1.73 4.60 -7.38
N ARG A 139 -2.59 4.56 -6.39
CA ARG A 139 -4.00 4.21 -6.54
C ARG A 139 -4.85 5.44 -6.25
N THR A 140 -5.90 5.65 -7.04
CA THR A 140 -6.81 6.77 -6.81
C THR A 140 -7.84 6.41 -5.75
N ASN A 141 -8.16 7.37 -4.90
CA ASN A 141 -9.24 7.25 -3.93
C ASN A 141 -10.12 8.52 -3.94
N LYS A 142 -11.11 8.59 -3.04
CA LYS A 142 -12.04 9.73 -2.98
C LYS A 142 -11.38 11.06 -2.65
N THR A 143 -10.30 11.06 -1.89
CA THR A 143 -9.64 12.25 -1.37
C THR A 143 -8.39 12.63 -2.14
N GLY A 144 -7.85 11.71 -2.96
CA GLY A 144 -6.62 11.97 -3.72
C GLY A 144 -5.95 10.72 -4.28
N LEU A 145 -4.68 10.53 -3.92
CA LEU A 145 -3.86 9.41 -4.35
C LEU A 145 -3.34 8.64 -3.12
N GLU A 146 -3.20 7.36 -3.26
CA GLU A 146 -2.48 6.47 -2.34
C GLU A 146 -1.20 6.00 -3.02
N LYS A 147 -0.02 6.46 -2.58
CA LYS A 147 1.24 5.85 -3.02
C LYS A 147 1.41 4.50 -2.32
N LEU A 148 1.56 3.44 -3.11
CA LEU A 148 1.86 2.09 -2.62
C LEU A 148 3.37 1.97 -2.50
N ARG A 149 3.90 2.12 -1.28
CA ARG A 149 5.34 2.08 -1.02
C ARG A 149 5.77 0.66 -0.69
N TYR A 150 6.31 -0.01 -1.66
CA TYR A 150 6.95 -1.32 -1.55
C TYR A 150 8.43 -1.19 -1.14
N GLN A 151 9.02 -2.31 -0.74
CA GLN A 151 10.47 -2.42 -0.74
C GLN A 151 10.98 -2.24 -2.18
N LEU A 152 12.06 -1.49 -2.35
CA LEU A 152 12.63 -1.22 -3.67
C LEU A 152 13.81 -2.17 -3.93
N ILE A 153 13.93 -2.60 -5.18
CA ILE A 153 15.07 -3.37 -5.69
C ILE A 153 15.67 -2.62 -6.89
N ASP A 154 16.99 -2.62 -7.00
CA ASP A 154 17.69 -2.03 -8.14
C ASP A 154 17.61 -2.97 -9.36
N GLN A 155 17.12 -2.46 -10.46
CA GLN A 155 17.10 -3.13 -11.75
C GLN A 155 17.78 -2.26 -12.80
N GLY A 156 19.12 -2.35 -12.84
CA GLY A 156 19.91 -1.66 -13.85
C GLY A 156 19.94 -0.13 -13.70
N GLY A 157 20.00 0.36 -12.47
CA GLY A 157 20.02 1.80 -12.15
C GLY A 157 18.65 2.43 -11.97
N MET A 158 17.57 1.66 -12.06
CA MET A 158 16.22 2.07 -11.71
C MET A 158 15.75 1.31 -10.47
N LEU A 159 15.24 2.02 -9.49
CA LEU A 159 14.60 1.43 -8.31
C LEU A 159 13.16 1.02 -8.68
N VAL A 160 12.82 -0.26 -8.52
CA VAL A 160 11.49 -0.78 -8.83
C VAL A 160 10.85 -1.43 -7.62
N PRO A 161 9.51 -1.34 -7.47
CA PRO A 161 8.77 -1.99 -6.39
C PRO A 161 8.87 -3.51 -6.42
N ASP A 162 9.26 -4.14 -5.32
CA ASP A 162 9.10 -5.58 -5.12
C ASP A 162 7.64 -5.89 -4.74
N THR A 163 6.81 -6.12 -5.74
CA THR A 163 5.37 -6.39 -5.54
C THR A 163 5.07 -7.75 -4.91
N THR A 164 6.07 -8.56 -4.60
CA THR A 164 5.93 -9.81 -3.84
C THR A 164 5.94 -9.58 -2.34
N LYS A 165 6.30 -8.38 -1.90
CA LYS A 165 6.37 -7.96 -0.50
C LYS A 165 5.18 -7.10 -0.10
N GLU A 166 4.98 -6.95 1.19
CA GLU A 166 4.01 -6.00 1.75
C GLU A 166 4.37 -4.56 1.39
N PHE A 167 3.38 -3.69 1.37
CA PHE A 167 3.53 -2.27 1.09
C PHE A 167 2.91 -1.41 2.18
N GLN A 168 3.42 -0.21 2.33
CA GLN A 168 2.83 0.85 3.14
C GLN A 168 2.00 1.78 2.24
N ILE A 169 0.97 2.40 2.78
CA ILE A 169 0.13 3.36 2.05
C ILE A 169 0.46 4.78 2.52
N PHE A 170 0.81 5.64 1.57
CA PHE A 170 1.00 7.08 1.80
C PHE A 170 -0.12 7.84 1.11
N ASN A 171 -0.93 8.54 1.91
CA ASN A 171 -2.12 9.25 1.44
C ASN A 171 -1.77 10.67 1.00
N TYR A 172 -1.94 10.95 -0.28
CA TYR A 172 -1.80 12.28 -0.88
C TYR A 172 -3.18 12.89 -1.07
N TYR A 173 -3.41 14.01 -0.45
CA TYR A 173 -4.68 14.72 -0.52
C TYR A 173 -4.70 15.69 -1.69
N ARG A 174 -5.84 15.75 -2.40
CA ARG A 174 -6.01 16.70 -3.49
C ARG A 174 -6.07 18.12 -2.93
N VAL A 175 -5.34 19.02 -3.58
CA VAL A 175 -5.31 20.45 -3.28
C VAL A 175 -5.53 21.28 -4.56
N GLY A 176 -5.82 22.57 -4.37
CA GLY A 176 -5.84 23.51 -5.50
C GLY A 176 -4.43 23.64 -6.09
N CYS A 177 -4.33 23.58 -7.42
CA CYS A 177 -3.06 23.87 -8.08
C CYS A 177 -2.77 25.37 -8.00
N THR A 178 -1.69 25.74 -7.35
CA THR A 178 -1.18 27.11 -7.43
C THR A 178 -0.59 27.38 -8.81
N ALA A 179 -0.71 28.61 -9.29
CA ALA A 179 0.00 28.99 -10.51
C ALA A 179 1.50 28.79 -10.28
N SER A 180 2.16 28.04 -11.16
CA SER A 180 3.63 27.98 -11.16
C SER A 180 4.13 29.36 -11.62
N ASN A 181 4.69 30.13 -10.68
CA ASN A 181 5.46 31.33 -11.01
C ASN A 181 6.78 30.93 -11.68
#